data_b881701d88b4bcc901d9f2456160766e
#
_entry.id   b881701d88b4bcc901d9f2456160766e
#
_cell.length_a   1.000
_cell.length_b   1.000
_cell.length_c   1.000
_cell.angle_alpha   90.00
_cell.angle_beta   90.00
_cell.angle_gamma   90.00
#
_symmetry.space_group_name_H-M   'P 1'
#
loop_
_entity.id
_entity.type
_entity.pdbx_description
1 polymer ?
#
loop_
_entity_poly.entity_id
_entity_poly.type
_entity_poly.pdbx_seq_one_letter_code
_entity_poly.pdbx_strand_id
1 'polypeptide(L)'
;GMTREDMDKPQVGIASVWYEGNTCNMHLLDLAAKVKEGVTRAGCVGMRFNTIGVSDGISMGTEGMSFSLQSRDLIADSIETVMGGQWYDALVALPGCDKNMPGCLMAMGRLNRPALMVYGGTIKPGCTAFKDHEHREQTPRDIVSAFQSYGEYLAGTITEEEREAIVKVSCPGAGACGGMYTANTMACAIEAMGMSLPYSSSIPAEDSAKLEECLQAGAAIRLLLERDIKPRDIMTREAFENAMVIVMALGGSTNAVLHLLAMARSVDVPLSIDDFQTVSDRVPFLADLKPSGKYVQEDLHHVGGTPAVMKYLLAEGFLKGDCLTVTGKTVAENLADLPGFKEGQDVVHPLDKPIKKTGHIQILKGNLAPEGSVAKITGKEGLVFTGTANVFDSEEEMLAALEQKKINKGDVIIIRYEGPKGGPGMPEMLTPTSAIMGAGLGSDVALMTDGRFSGGSHGFIVGHITPEAQEGGPIALVKTGDKITVDAENRVINADVTAEEFAQRRAAWNAPAYKATRGTLYKYIKNVKSASEGCVTDE
;
A
#
# COMPACT_ATOMS: atom_id res chain seq x y z
N GLY A 1 6.95 16.83 -34.26
CA GLY A 1 5.79 17.64 -34.22
C GLY A 1 4.55 16.91 -34.69
N MET A 2 3.40 17.49 -34.47
CA MET A 2 2.11 16.96 -34.94
C MET A 2 1.90 17.37 -36.42
N THR A 3 1.26 16.50 -37.18
CA THR A 3 0.78 16.80 -38.53
C THR A 3 -0.57 17.51 -38.46
N ARG A 4 -1.04 18.06 -39.61
CA ARG A 4 -2.36 18.67 -39.68
C ARG A 4 -3.49 17.64 -39.39
N GLU A 5 -3.32 16.41 -39.84
CA GLU A 5 -4.24 15.30 -39.57
C GLU A 5 -4.32 14.96 -38.08
N ASP A 6 -3.21 15.08 -37.34
CA ASP A 6 -3.18 14.81 -35.92
C ASP A 6 -3.99 15.82 -35.09
N MET A 7 -4.25 17.01 -35.63
CA MET A 7 -5.01 18.07 -34.95
C MET A 7 -6.50 17.72 -34.78
N ASP A 8 -7.00 16.78 -35.60
CA ASP A 8 -8.38 16.31 -35.55
C ASP A 8 -8.55 15.01 -34.74
N LYS A 9 -7.44 14.48 -34.17
CA LYS A 9 -7.43 13.26 -33.35
C LYS A 9 -7.48 13.58 -31.86
N PRO A 10 -8.10 12.71 -31.05
CA PRO A 10 -8.02 12.83 -29.58
C PRO A 10 -6.57 12.80 -29.10
N GLN A 11 -6.25 13.66 -28.14
CA GLN A 11 -4.94 13.72 -27.50
C GLN A 11 -4.98 12.99 -26.16
N VAL A 12 -4.15 11.97 -26.01
CA VAL A 12 -4.07 11.14 -24.82
C VAL A 12 -2.80 11.49 -24.05
N GLY A 13 -2.95 12.04 -22.85
CA GLY A 13 -1.85 12.20 -21.91
C GLY A 13 -1.36 10.83 -21.42
N ILE A 14 -0.07 10.59 -21.50
CA ILE A 14 0.58 9.36 -21.00
C ILE A 14 1.49 9.78 -19.85
N ALA A 15 0.97 9.66 -18.64
CA ALA A 15 1.65 10.08 -17.42
C ALA A 15 2.47 8.93 -16.83
N SER A 16 3.79 9.03 -16.91
CA SER A 16 4.70 8.05 -16.32
C SER A 16 5.27 8.56 -15.01
N VAL A 17 5.39 7.70 -14.01
CA VAL A 17 6.13 7.99 -12.78
C VAL A 17 7.57 7.48 -12.92
N TRP A 18 8.18 7.74 -14.06
CA TRP A 18 9.52 7.28 -14.39
C TRP A 18 10.61 8.13 -13.73
N TYR A 19 11.59 7.46 -13.17
CA TYR A 19 12.91 7.99 -12.81
C TYR A 19 13.91 6.82 -12.62
N GLU A 20 15.22 7.08 -12.80
CA GLU A 20 16.24 6.03 -12.82
C GLU A 20 16.54 5.43 -11.44
N GLY A 21 16.40 6.22 -10.38
CA GLY A 21 16.85 5.89 -9.03
C GLY A 21 15.98 4.89 -8.27
N ASN A 22 15.10 4.13 -8.93
CA ASN A 22 14.25 3.14 -8.28
C ASN A 22 13.91 1.98 -9.20
N THR A 23 14.10 0.75 -8.76
CA THR A 23 13.75 -0.47 -9.51
C THR A 23 12.27 -0.53 -9.87
N CYS A 24 11.38 0.02 -9.03
CA CYS A 24 9.94 0.08 -9.30
C CYS A 24 9.61 0.96 -10.52
N ASN A 25 10.45 1.94 -10.87
CA ASN A 25 10.12 3.00 -11.81
C ASN A 25 11.05 3.08 -13.03
N MET A 26 12.27 2.52 -12.96
CA MET A 26 13.31 2.71 -13.97
C MET A 26 12.93 2.23 -15.39
N HIS A 27 11.99 1.30 -15.52
CA HIS A 27 11.52 0.74 -16.80
C HIS A 27 10.26 1.43 -17.35
N LEU A 28 9.63 2.32 -16.58
CA LEU A 28 8.34 2.90 -16.96
C LEU A 28 8.40 3.79 -18.20
N LEU A 29 9.57 4.33 -18.53
CA LEU A 29 9.75 5.11 -19.77
C LEU A 29 9.58 4.25 -21.03
N ASP A 30 10.07 3.00 -20.98
CA ASP A 30 9.94 2.03 -22.08
C ASP A 30 8.48 1.57 -22.20
N LEU A 31 7.81 1.29 -21.08
CA LEU A 31 6.39 0.98 -21.07
C LEU A 31 5.55 2.16 -21.62
N ALA A 32 5.88 3.40 -21.26
CA ALA A 32 5.22 4.59 -21.80
C ALA A 32 5.40 4.73 -23.31
N ALA A 33 6.55 4.31 -23.83
CA ALA A 33 6.76 4.27 -25.29
C ALA A 33 5.85 3.23 -25.95
N LYS A 34 5.64 2.06 -25.32
CA LYS A 34 4.73 1.03 -25.83
C LYS A 34 3.26 1.45 -25.71
N VAL A 35 2.85 2.11 -24.63
CA VAL A 35 1.52 2.71 -24.53
C VAL A 35 1.30 3.73 -25.65
N LYS A 36 2.28 4.62 -25.91
CA LYS A 36 2.20 5.58 -27.02
C LYS A 36 2.03 4.89 -28.37
N GLU A 37 2.73 3.79 -28.60
CA GLU A 37 2.57 2.97 -29.81
C GLU A 37 1.13 2.45 -29.93
N GLY A 38 0.57 1.88 -28.85
CA GLY A 38 -0.82 1.40 -28.80
C GLY A 38 -1.83 2.52 -29.04
N VAL A 39 -1.64 3.68 -28.42
CA VAL A 39 -2.48 4.88 -28.61
C VAL A 39 -2.45 5.36 -30.06
N THR A 40 -1.27 5.34 -30.70
CA THR A 40 -1.11 5.72 -32.12
C THR A 40 -1.83 4.72 -33.03
N ARG A 41 -1.68 3.41 -32.78
CA ARG A 41 -2.39 2.36 -33.53
C ARG A 41 -3.92 2.49 -33.43
N ALA A 42 -4.41 2.99 -32.29
CA ALA A 42 -5.83 3.26 -32.06
C ALA A 42 -6.35 4.57 -32.67
N GLY A 43 -5.51 5.27 -33.46
CA GLY A 43 -5.91 6.51 -34.13
C GLY A 43 -5.97 7.74 -33.22
N CYS A 44 -5.26 7.74 -32.11
CA CYS A 44 -5.13 8.87 -31.18
C CYS A 44 -3.70 9.42 -31.18
N VAL A 45 -3.49 10.58 -30.58
CA VAL A 45 -2.16 11.19 -30.43
C VAL A 45 -1.70 11.06 -28.98
N GLY A 46 -0.66 10.25 -28.74
CA GLY A 46 -0.08 10.06 -27.41
C GLY A 46 0.91 11.16 -27.04
N MET A 47 0.70 11.81 -25.91
CA MET A 47 1.53 12.87 -25.34
C MET A 47 2.14 12.40 -24.02
N ARG A 48 3.42 11.97 -24.06
CA ARG A 48 4.14 11.49 -22.87
C ARG A 48 4.62 12.66 -22.00
N PHE A 49 4.42 12.52 -20.71
CA PHE A 49 5.05 13.36 -19.70
C PHE A 49 5.32 12.52 -18.43
N ASN A 50 6.23 13.00 -17.59
CA ASN A 50 6.57 12.35 -16.33
C ASN A 50 6.09 13.20 -15.15
N THR A 51 5.68 12.53 -14.09
CA THR A 51 5.48 13.13 -12.78
C THR A 51 6.57 12.67 -11.83
N ILE A 52 6.58 13.24 -10.63
CA ILE A 52 7.53 12.88 -9.57
C ILE A 52 7.24 11.49 -9.01
N GLY A 53 8.22 10.93 -8.31
CA GLY A 53 8.05 9.72 -7.50
C GLY A 53 9.08 9.67 -6.38
N VAL A 54 8.79 8.87 -5.35
CA VAL A 54 9.70 8.58 -4.25
C VAL A 54 9.84 7.07 -4.14
N SER A 55 11.06 6.59 -3.90
CA SER A 55 11.32 5.18 -3.64
C SER A 55 11.15 4.89 -2.16
N ASP A 56 10.11 4.18 -1.79
CA ASP A 56 9.90 3.78 -0.40
C ASP A 56 11.03 2.86 0.11
N GLY A 57 11.53 1.96 -0.73
CA GLY A 57 12.64 1.08 -0.36
C GLY A 57 13.95 1.82 -0.06
N ILE A 58 14.28 2.85 -0.85
CA ILE A 58 15.50 3.65 -0.65
C ILE A 58 15.34 4.64 0.51
N SER A 59 14.15 5.21 0.66
CA SER A 59 13.85 6.21 1.70
C SER A 59 13.63 5.60 3.08
N MET A 60 13.39 4.29 3.16
CA MET A 60 13.08 3.58 4.41
C MET A 60 14.18 3.77 5.47
N GLY A 61 13.79 4.14 6.69
CA GLY A 61 14.73 4.39 7.79
C GLY A 61 15.56 5.66 7.62
N THR A 62 15.16 6.59 6.75
CA THR A 62 15.82 7.89 6.55
C THR A 62 14.81 9.05 6.58
N GLU A 63 15.31 10.29 6.74
CA GLU A 63 14.47 11.49 6.62
C GLU A 63 13.74 11.60 5.26
N GLY A 64 14.26 10.93 4.23
CA GLY A 64 13.63 10.85 2.91
C GLY A 64 12.23 10.26 2.94
N MET A 65 11.91 9.43 3.94
CA MET A 65 10.60 8.77 4.06
C MET A 65 9.47 9.77 4.34
N SER A 66 9.75 10.93 4.91
CA SER A 66 8.78 12.03 5.06
C SER A 66 8.22 12.52 3.73
N PHE A 67 8.95 12.32 2.62
CA PHE A 67 8.51 12.72 1.28
C PHE A 67 7.66 11.66 0.57
N SER A 68 7.55 10.45 1.12
CA SER A 68 6.84 9.34 0.48
C SER A 68 5.33 9.60 0.40
N LEU A 69 4.60 9.66 1.53
CA LEU A 69 3.14 9.79 1.50
C LEU A 69 2.69 11.09 0.84
N GLN A 70 3.34 12.20 1.13
CA GLN A 70 2.99 13.47 0.50
C GLN A 70 3.18 13.47 -1.01
N SER A 71 4.09 12.62 -1.55
CA SER A 71 4.28 12.49 -3.01
C SER A 71 3.02 11.97 -3.70
N ARG A 72 2.16 11.21 -3.01
CA ARG A 72 0.87 10.76 -3.53
C ARG A 72 0.02 11.95 -4.00
N ASP A 73 -0.11 12.95 -3.16
CA ASP A 73 -0.91 14.15 -3.44
C ASP A 73 -0.22 15.03 -4.48
N LEU A 74 1.10 15.17 -4.42
CA LEU A 74 1.87 15.90 -5.45
C LEU A 74 1.84 15.22 -6.82
N ILE A 75 1.79 13.89 -6.89
CA ILE A 75 1.58 13.15 -8.14
C ILE A 75 0.21 13.50 -8.71
N ALA A 76 -0.83 13.47 -7.87
CA ALA A 76 -2.18 13.86 -8.29
C ALA A 76 -2.20 15.30 -8.82
N ASP A 77 -1.63 16.24 -8.07
CA ASP A 77 -1.56 17.65 -8.43
C ASP A 77 -0.78 17.89 -9.75
N SER A 78 0.34 17.19 -9.93
CA SER A 78 1.17 17.35 -11.13
C SER A 78 0.49 16.80 -12.39
N ILE A 79 -0.17 15.64 -12.30
CA ILE A 79 -0.92 15.06 -13.42
C ILE A 79 -2.11 15.95 -13.75
N GLU A 80 -2.88 16.39 -12.74
CA GLU A 80 -4.01 17.31 -12.92
C GLU A 80 -3.56 18.61 -13.59
N THR A 81 -2.43 19.18 -13.15
CA THR A 81 -1.86 20.40 -13.70
C THR A 81 -1.51 20.25 -15.19
N VAL A 82 -0.81 19.17 -15.56
CA VAL A 82 -0.44 18.94 -16.96
C VAL A 82 -1.67 18.67 -17.83
N MET A 83 -2.54 17.76 -17.38
CA MET A 83 -3.76 17.41 -18.13
C MET A 83 -4.71 18.60 -18.30
N GLY A 84 -4.87 19.41 -17.27
CA GLY A 84 -5.66 20.64 -17.31
C GLY A 84 -5.03 21.71 -18.19
N GLY A 85 -3.73 21.98 -17.98
CA GLY A 85 -2.98 23.02 -18.71
C GLY A 85 -2.79 22.72 -20.19
N GLN A 86 -2.55 21.46 -20.55
CA GLN A 86 -2.38 21.01 -21.95
C GLN A 86 -3.70 20.62 -22.62
N TRP A 87 -4.78 20.55 -21.89
CA TRP A 87 -6.12 20.24 -22.40
C TRP A 87 -6.25 18.86 -23.07
N TYR A 88 -5.53 17.85 -22.58
CA TYR A 88 -5.61 16.50 -23.15
C TYR A 88 -6.97 15.85 -22.88
N ASP A 89 -7.47 15.06 -23.85
CA ASP A 89 -8.81 14.47 -23.83
C ASP A 89 -8.94 13.26 -22.91
N ALA A 90 -7.86 12.50 -22.76
CA ALA A 90 -7.84 11.25 -21.98
C ALA A 90 -6.47 11.03 -21.33
N LEU A 91 -6.41 10.11 -20.36
CA LEU A 91 -5.21 9.81 -19.57
C LEU A 91 -4.93 8.31 -19.51
N VAL A 92 -3.69 7.91 -19.80
CA VAL A 92 -3.13 6.62 -19.40
C VAL A 92 -2.00 6.89 -18.42
N ALA A 93 -2.11 6.36 -17.19
CA ALA A 93 -1.08 6.52 -16.18
C ALA A 93 -0.29 5.23 -15.97
N LEU A 94 1.04 5.37 -15.81
CA LEU A 94 1.99 4.27 -15.58
C LEU A 94 2.70 4.45 -14.24
N PRO A 95 2.10 3.99 -13.14
CA PRO A 95 2.74 3.97 -11.83
C PRO A 95 3.58 2.72 -11.61
N GLY A 96 4.52 2.79 -10.65
CA GLY A 96 5.35 1.66 -10.24
C GLY A 96 5.37 1.44 -8.72
N CYS A 97 5.78 2.45 -7.95
CA CYS A 97 5.95 2.36 -6.50
C CYS A 97 4.65 2.67 -5.72
N ASP A 98 4.68 2.46 -4.42
CA ASP A 98 3.55 2.44 -3.48
C ASP A 98 2.57 3.62 -3.59
N LYS A 99 3.07 4.86 -3.64
CA LYS A 99 2.26 6.08 -3.63
C LYS A 99 1.85 6.53 -5.02
N ASN A 100 2.46 5.90 -6.04
CA ASN A 100 2.19 6.27 -7.43
C ASN A 100 0.77 5.90 -7.87
N MET A 101 0.33 4.67 -7.54
CA MET A 101 -1.00 4.20 -7.94
C MET A 101 -2.12 5.05 -7.36
N PRO A 102 -2.21 5.27 -6.03
CA PRO A 102 -3.27 6.11 -5.50
C PRO A 102 -3.17 7.56 -5.98
N GLY A 103 -1.96 8.12 -6.16
CA GLY A 103 -1.79 9.47 -6.71
C GLY A 103 -2.34 9.60 -8.14
N CYS A 104 -2.06 8.61 -9.00
CA CYS A 104 -2.60 8.57 -10.35
C CYS A 104 -4.14 8.47 -10.36
N LEU A 105 -4.71 7.61 -9.51
CA LEU A 105 -6.16 7.43 -9.43
C LEU A 105 -6.87 8.67 -8.86
N MET A 106 -6.28 9.36 -7.89
CA MET A 106 -6.79 10.63 -7.39
C MET A 106 -6.85 11.67 -8.52
N ALA A 107 -5.79 11.79 -9.34
CA ALA A 107 -5.80 12.67 -10.52
C ALA A 107 -6.90 12.30 -11.52
N MET A 108 -7.08 11.01 -11.81
CA MET A 108 -8.13 10.51 -12.69
C MET A 108 -9.51 10.89 -12.17
N GLY A 109 -9.75 10.72 -10.87
CA GLY A 109 -11.02 11.07 -10.22
C GLY A 109 -11.34 12.56 -10.26
N ARG A 110 -10.32 13.42 -9.99
CA ARG A 110 -10.46 14.89 -10.05
C ARG A 110 -10.72 15.38 -11.46
N LEU A 111 -9.96 14.91 -12.44
CA LEU A 111 -10.08 15.29 -13.85
C LEU A 111 -11.38 14.80 -14.48
N ASN A 112 -11.82 13.60 -14.11
CA ASN A 112 -12.98 12.92 -14.66
C ASN A 112 -13.04 12.92 -16.20
N ARG A 113 -11.90 12.67 -16.83
CA ARG A 113 -11.73 12.42 -18.28
C ARG A 113 -11.48 10.94 -18.48
N PRO A 114 -11.85 10.34 -19.63
CA PRO A 114 -11.56 8.93 -19.90
C PRO A 114 -10.12 8.56 -19.51
N ALA A 115 -9.97 7.54 -18.66
CA ALA A 115 -8.67 7.20 -18.12
C ALA A 115 -8.57 5.73 -17.74
N LEU A 116 -7.34 5.18 -17.78
CA LEU A 116 -7.00 3.87 -17.24
C LEU A 116 -5.56 3.84 -16.70
N MET A 117 -5.30 2.89 -15.82
CA MET A 117 -3.98 2.63 -15.27
C MET A 117 -3.35 1.41 -15.93
N VAL A 118 -2.06 1.50 -16.26
CA VAL A 118 -1.19 0.37 -16.59
C VAL A 118 -0.14 0.25 -15.50
N TYR A 119 -0.23 -0.79 -14.68
CA TYR A 119 0.73 -1.02 -13.61
C TYR A 119 2.10 -1.43 -14.16
N GLY A 120 3.18 -0.88 -13.62
CA GLY A 120 4.55 -1.22 -14.04
C GLY A 120 4.96 -2.67 -13.80
N GLY A 121 4.21 -3.39 -12.97
CA GLY A 121 4.42 -4.81 -12.69
C GLY A 121 5.29 -5.09 -11.47
N THR A 122 5.19 -6.31 -10.96
CA THR A 122 5.97 -6.78 -9.82
C THR A 122 7.38 -7.18 -10.23
N ILE A 123 8.35 -7.02 -9.30
CA ILE A 123 9.72 -7.53 -9.47
C ILE A 123 9.76 -9.05 -9.22
N LYS A 124 10.68 -9.73 -9.90
CA LYS A 124 10.99 -11.14 -9.61
C LYS A 124 11.75 -11.26 -8.28
N PRO A 125 11.57 -12.35 -7.52
CA PRO A 125 12.38 -12.61 -6.35
C PRO A 125 13.82 -12.94 -6.74
N GLY A 126 14.78 -12.54 -5.93
CA GLY A 126 16.16 -13.01 -6.03
C GLY A 126 16.37 -14.33 -5.29
N CYS A 127 17.59 -14.85 -5.33
CA CYS A 127 17.92 -16.09 -4.67
C CYS A 127 19.35 -16.04 -4.11
N THR A 128 19.54 -16.50 -2.87
CA THR A 128 20.88 -16.68 -2.28
C THR A 128 21.41 -18.09 -2.53
N ALA A 129 22.73 -18.18 -2.68
CA ALA A 129 23.42 -19.47 -2.88
C ALA A 129 23.71 -20.24 -1.58
N PHE A 130 23.46 -19.62 -0.40
CA PHE A 130 23.67 -20.27 0.91
C PHE A 130 22.32 -20.66 1.55
N LYS A 131 22.37 -21.62 2.46
CA LYS A 131 21.21 -22.12 3.19
C LYS A 131 20.70 -21.05 4.16
N ASP A 132 19.38 -20.91 4.24
CA ASP A 132 18.73 -20.11 5.30
C ASP A 132 18.74 -20.86 6.65
N HIS A 133 18.17 -20.23 7.69
CA HIS A 133 18.05 -20.84 9.03
C HIS A 133 17.25 -22.16 9.06
N GLU A 134 16.42 -22.39 8.04
CA GLU A 134 15.66 -23.64 7.90
C GLU A 134 16.40 -24.66 7.01
N HIS A 135 17.68 -24.40 6.71
CA HIS A 135 18.54 -25.23 5.85
C HIS A 135 18.03 -25.41 4.41
N ARG A 136 17.20 -24.47 3.92
CA ARG A 136 16.72 -24.48 2.54
C ARG A 136 17.76 -23.87 1.61
N GLU A 137 18.08 -24.58 0.55
CA GLU A 137 18.89 -24.07 -0.57
C GLU A 137 17.97 -23.23 -1.49
N GLN A 138 18.51 -22.13 -2.02
CA GLN A 138 17.81 -21.26 -2.97
C GLN A 138 16.51 -20.63 -2.40
N THR A 139 16.56 -20.11 -1.17
CA THR A 139 15.43 -19.37 -0.60
C THR A 139 15.18 -18.07 -1.39
N PRO A 140 13.94 -17.83 -1.86
CA PRO A 140 13.58 -16.59 -2.52
C PRO A 140 13.80 -15.38 -1.58
N ARG A 141 14.48 -14.37 -2.09
CA ARG A 141 14.79 -13.13 -1.37
C ARG A 141 14.09 -11.94 -2.03
N ASP A 142 13.65 -11.01 -1.22
CA ASP A 142 12.99 -9.78 -1.63
C ASP A 142 13.46 -8.61 -0.75
N ILE A 143 12.91 -7.43 -0.96
CA ILE A 143 13.28 -6.22 -0.21
C ILE A 143 13.09 -6.40 1.30
N VAL A 144 12.05 -7.12 1.76
CA VAL A 144 11.83 -7.37 3.19
C VAL A 144 12.92 -8.28 3.76
N SER A 145 13.40 -9.25 2.98
CA SER A 145 14.54 -10.08 3.37
C SER A 145 15.81 -9.25 3.63
N ALA A 146 16.03 -8.19 2.83
CA ALA A 146 17.15 -7.27 3.06
C ALA A 146 17.03 -6.53 4.39
N PHE A 147 15.84 -6.05 4.75
CA PHE A 147 15.60 -5.37 6.04
C PHE A 147 15.66 -6.35 7.23
N GLN A 148 15.11 -7.55 7.09
CA GLN A 148 15.16 -8.57 8.15
C GLN A 148 16.59 -9.01 8.44
N SER A 149 17.45 -9.10 7.41
CA SER A 149 18.87 -9.46 7.57
C SER A 149 19.63 -8.50 8.49
N TYR A 150 19.18 -7.25 8.62
CA TYR A 150 19.76 -6.32 9.59
C TYR A 150 19.48 -6.76 11.04
N GLY A 151 18.26 -7.14 11.36
CA GLY A 151 17.93 -7.68 12.67
C GLY A 151 18.64 -9.00 12.99
N GLU A 152 18.75 -9.90 11.99
CA GLU A 152 19.50 -11.15 12.10
C GLU A 152 21.00 -10.90 12.38
N TYR A 153 21.58 -9.90 11.71
CA TYR A 153 22.95 -9.47 11.96
C TYR A 153 23.12 -8.89 13.38
N LEU A 154 22.24 -8.02 13.83
CA LEU A 154 22.26 -7.48 15.20
C LEU A 154 22.11 -8.59 16.27
N ALA A 155 21.33 -9.61 15.98
CA ALA A 155 21.16 -10.79 16.84
C ALA A 155 22.36 -11.74 16.80
N GLY A 156 23.29 -11.55 15.85
CA GLY A 156 24.49 -12.41 15.67
C GLY A 156 24.17 -13.78 15.07
N THR A 157 23.04 -13.91 14.36
CA THR A 157 22.62 -15.17 13.72
C THR A 157 23.15 -15.31 12.30
N ILE A 158 23.55 -14.20 11.66
CA ILE A 158 24.25 -14.17 10.37
C ILE A 158 25.47 -13.26 10.44
N THR A 159 26.44 -13.48 9.54
CA THR A 159 27.63 -12.63 9.38
C THR A 159 27.31 -11.41 8.50
N GLU A 160 28.23 -10.44 8.47
CA GLU A 160 28.13 -9.27 7.58
C GLU A 160 28.17 -9.69 6.10
N GLU A 161 29.02 -10.67 5.74
CA GLU A 161 29.13 -11.19 4.38
C GLU A 161 27.81 -11.85 3.92
N GLU A 162 27.16 -12.58 4.82
CA GLU A 162 25.84 -13.18 4.54
C GLU A 162 24.76 -12.10 4.39
N ARG A 163 24.78 -11.06 5.23
CA ARG A 163 23.88 -9.91 5.13
C ARG A 163 24.05 -9.19 3.78
N GLU A 164 25.28 -8.86 3.41
CA GLU A 164 25.58 -8.23 2.11
C GLU A 164 25.12 -9.09 0.93
N ALA A 165 25.29 -10.40 0.99
CA ALA A 165 24.84 -11.32 -0.05
C ALA A 165 23.30 -11.33 -0.18
N ILE A 166 22.56 -11.27 0.95
CA ILE A 166 21.10 -11.15 0.94
C ILE A 166 20.68 -9.83 0.28
N VAL A 167 21.24 -8.70 0.73
CA VAL A 167 20.93 -7.36 0.21
C VAL A 167 21.16 -7.29 -1.30
N LYS A 168 22.28 -7.82 -1.78
CA LYS A 168 22.69 -7.79 -3.19
C LYS A 168 21.72 -8.48 -4.13
N VAL A 169 21.01 -9.52 -3.68
CA VAL A 169 20.10 -10.30 -4.52
C VAL A 169 18.62 -9.96 -4.30
N SER A 170 18.30 -9.09 -3.34
CA SER A 170 16.90 -8.84 -2.94
C SER A 170 16.08 -8.06 -3.96
N CYS A 171 16.71 -7.33 -4.89
CA CYS A 171 16.03 -6.56 -5.94
C CYS A 171 16.73 -6.79 -7.30
N PRO A 172 16.53 -7.95 -7.96
CA PRO A 172 17.36 -8.39 -9.07
C PRO A 172 16.98 -7.81 -10.45
N GLY A 173 16.08 -6.84 -10.55
CA GLY A 173 15.65 -6.30 -11.85
C GLY A 173 14.64 -5.18 -11.71
N ALA A 174 13.82 -5.01 -12.73
CA ALA A 174 12.75 -4.02 -12.77
C ALA A 174 11.47 -4.54 -12.11
N GLY A 175 10.70 -3.64 -11.54
CA GLY A 175 9.39 -3.92 -10.97
C GLY A 175 9.24 -3.47 -9.52
N ALA A 176 8.01 -3.39 -9.06
CA ALA A 176 7.67 -3.08 -7.68
C ALA A 176 7.92 -4.30 -6.77
N CYS A 177 8.06 -4.05 -5.46
CA CYS A 177 8.35 -5.07 -4.46
C CYS A 177 7.49 -6.33 -4.62
N GLY A 178 8.12 -7.53 -4.56
CA GLY A 178 7.50 -8.79 -4.98
C GLY A 178 6.40 -9.34 -4.07
N GLY A 179 6.35 -8.96 -2.78
CA GLY A 179 5.31 -9.43 -1.86
C GLY A 179 3.99 -8.65 -2.01
N MET A 180 2.98 -9.06 -1.23
CA MET A 180 1.71 -8.34 -1.11
C MET A 180 1.90 -7.12 -0.20
N TYR A 181 2.87 -6.29 -0.55
CA TYR A 181 3.15 -5.00 0.06
C TYR A 181 2.28 -3.93 -0.60
N THR A 182 2.51 -2.64 -0.29
CA THR A 182 1.57 -1.59 -0.68
C THR A 182 1.41 -1.47 -2.20
N ALA A 183 2.48 -1.60 -3.00
CA ALA A 183 2.40 -1.49 -4.46
C ALA A 183 1.48 -2.56 -5.07
N ASN A 184 1.74 -3.85 -4.79
CA ASN A 184 0.91 -4.95 -5.31
C ASN A 184 -0.50 -4.92 -4.71
N THR A 185 -0.66 -4.54 -3.44
CA THR A 185 -1.98 -4.35 -2.81
C THR A 185 -2.82 -3.35 -3.58
N MET A 186 -2.26 -2.16 -3.86
CA MET A 186 -3.00 -1.12 -4.58
C MET A 186 -3.25 -1.49 -6.03
N ALA A 187 -2.29 -2.15 -6.70
CA ALA A 187 -2.49 -2.63 -8.07
C ALA A 187 -3.65 -3.63 -8.16
N CYS A 188 -3.71 -4.62 -7.26
CA CYS A 188 -4.80 -5.60 -7.20
C CYS A 188 -6.15 -4.94 -6.84
N ALA A 189 -6.15 -3.99 -5.89
CA ALA A 189 -7.35 -3.24 -5.52
C ALA A 189 -7.90 -2.42 -6.70
N ILE A 190 -7.03 -1.77 -7.47
CA ILE A 190 -7.40 -0.96 -8.63
C ILE A 190 -7.90 -1.83 -9.79
N GLU A 191 -7.32 -3.02 -9.99
CA GLU A 191 -7.84 -3.99 -10.96
C GLU A 191 -9.25 -4.46 -10.57
N ALA A 192 -9.47 -4.80 -9.30
CA ALA A 192 -10.78 -5.18 -8.79
C ALA A 192 -11.82 -4.05 -8.86
N MET A 193 -11.36 -2.80 -8.71
CA MET A 193 -12.18 -1.60 -8.91
C MET A 193 -12.59 -1.39 -10.37
N GLY A 194 -11.85 -1.96 -11.33
CA GLY A 194 -12.11 -1.84 -12.75
C GLY A 194 -11.33 -0.75 -13.48
N MET A 195 -10.33 -0.12 -12.86
CA MET A 195 -9.55 0.99 -13.42
C MET A 195 -8.27 0.55 -14.17
N SER A 196 -7.99 -0.74 -14.26
CA SER A 196 -6.94 -1.32 -15.10
C SER A 196 -7.45 -2.55 -15.86
N LEU A 197 -6.72 -2.94 -16.90
CA LEU A 197 -7.05 -4.14 -17.67
C LEU A 197 -6.87 -5.41 -16.82
N PRO A 198 -7.60 -6.50 -17.10
CA PRO A 198 -7.38 -7.78 -16.44
C PRO A 198 -5.91 -8.24 -16.53
N TYR A 199 -5.40 -8.79 -15.45
CA TYR A 199 -4.01 -9.19 -15.23
C TYR A 199 -3.01 -8.06 -15.02
N SER A 200 -3.37 -6.78 -15.21
CA SER A 200 -2.43 -5.65 -15.04
C SER A 200 -1.66 -5.71 -13.73
N SER A 201 -2.32 -6.06 -12.63
CA SER A 201 -1.74 -6.08 -11.29
C SER A 201 -0.82 -7.28 -11.02
N SER A 202 -0.94 -8.36 -11.79
CA SER A 202 -0.20 -9.60 -11.50
C SER A 202 0.91 -9.91 -12.51
N ILE A 203 0.85 -9.38 -13.74
CA ILE A 203 1.89 -9.58 -14.75
C ILE A 203 3.22 -8.99 -14.24
N PRO A 204 4.31 -9.80 -14.17
CA PRO A 204 5.62 -9.30 -13.79
C PRO A 204 6.14 -8.20 -14.74
N ALA A 205 6.95 -7.29 -14.21
CA ALA A 205 7.45 -6.13 -14.96
C ALA A 205 8.26 -6.51 -16.21
N GLU A 206 9.02 -7.59 -16.14
CA GLU A 206 9.90 -8.08 -17.23
C GLU A 206 9.23 -9.12 -18.13
N ASP A 207 7.95 -9.43 -17.93
CA ASP A 207 7.22 -10.36 -18.78
C ASP A 207 6.78 -9.68 -20.09
N SER A 208 6.87 -10.41 -21.21
CA SER A 208 6.44 -9.91 -22.52
C SER A 208 4.95 -9.55 -22.56
N ALA A 209 4.11 -10.20 -21.74
CA ALA A 209 2.70 -9.87 -21.60
C ALA A 209 2.46 -8.45 -21.09
N LYS A 210 3.42 -7.86 -20.34
CA LYS A 210 3.36 -6.46 -19.91
C LYS A 210 3.46 -5.49 -21.08
N LEU A 211 4.29 -5.78 -22.07
CA LEU A 211 4.39 -4.99 -23.29
C LEU A 211 3.11 -5.10 -24.14
N GLU A 212 2.52 -6.28 -24.21
CA GLU A 212 1.24 -6.47 -24.90
C GLU A 212 0.09 -5.71 -24.22
N GLU A 213 0.02 -5.71 -22.89
CA GLU A 213 -0.93 -4.90 -22.12
C GLU A 213 -0.78 -3.41 -22.46
N CYS A 214 0.46 -2.91 -22.56
CA CYS A 214 0.73 -1.52 -22.94
C CYS A 214 0.16 -1.17 -24.33
N LEU A 215 0.26 -2.09 -25.28
CA LEU A 215 -0.34 -1.90 -26.61
C LEU A 215 -1.87 -1.93 -26.56
N GLN A 216 -2.45 -2.85 -25.78
CA GLN A 216 -3.89 -2.97 -25.59
C GLN A 216 -4.50 -1.76 -24.88
N ALA A 217 -3.75 -1.08 -24.02
CA ALA A 217 -4.17 0.17 -23.38
C ALA A 217 -4.60 1.24 -24.39
N GLY A 218 -3.98 1.26 -25.59
CA GLY A 218 -4.36 2.17 -26.67
C GLY A 218 -5.79 1.91 -27.19
N ALA A 219 -6.14 0.66 -27.41
CA ALA A 219 -7.49 0.29 -27.84
C ALA A 219 -8.53 0.55 -26.72
N ALA A 220 -8.15 0.28 -25.48
CA ALA A 220 -9.02 0.51 -24.32
C ALA A 220 -9.32 2.02 -24.13
N ILE A 221 -8.30 2.89 -24.18
CA ILE A 221 -8.53 4.34 -24.04
C ILE A 221 -9.36 4.90 -25.19
N ARG A 222 -9.19 4.38 -26.41
CA ARG A 222 -10.03 4.75 -27.55
C ARG A 222 -11.49 4.39 -27.33
N LEU A 223 -11.77 3.20 -26.83
CA LEU A 223 -13.12 2.75 -26.49
C LEU A 223 -13.75 3.64 -25.40
N LEU A 224 -12.99 4.00 -24.36
CA LEU A 224 -13.47 4.87 -23.29
C LEU A 224 -13.83 6.26 -23.83
N LEU A 225 -13.04 6.81 -24.75
CA LEU A 225 -13.34 8.08 -25.43
C LEU A 225 -14.62 7.99 -26.27
N GLU A 226 -14.78 6.93 -27.07
CA GLU A 226 -15.95 6.74 -27.93
C GLU A 226 -17.25 6.55 -27.16
N ARG A 227 -17.19 5.91 -25.99
CA ARG A 227 -18.36 5.65 -25.13
C ARG A 227 -18.56 6.70 -24.05
N ASP A 228 -17.67 7.69 -23.95
CA ASP A 228 -17.64 8.72 -22.90
C ASP A 228 -17.63 8.13 -21.48
N ILE A 229 -16.94 6.99 -21.29
CA ILE A 229 -16.78 6.35 -19.98
C ILE A 229 -15.64 7.05 -19.22
N LYS A 230 -15.97 7.53 -18.04
CA LYS A 230 -15.09 8.33 -17.18
C LYS A 230 -14.80 7.64 -15.85
N PRO A 231 -13.73 8.04 -15.12
CA PRO A 231 -13.40 7.45 -13.83
C PRO A 231 -14.55 7.42 -12.82
N ARG A 232 -15.39 8.46 -12.75
CA ARG A 232 -16.53 8.50 -11.81
C ARG A 232 -17.66 7.53 -12.19
N ASP A 233 -17.72 7.04 -13.43
CA ASP A 233 -18.65 5.99 -13.84
C ASP A 233 -18.19 4.61 -13.35
N ILE A 234 -16.89 4.44 -13.12
CA ILE A 234 -16.24 3.19 -12.70
C ILE A 234 -15.98 3.18 -11.18
N MET A 235 -15.44 4.25 -10.64
CA MET A 235 -15.06 4.38 -9.23
C MET A 235 -16.28 4.67 -8.34
N THR A 236 -17.25 3.77 -8.39
CA THR A 236 -18.48 3.83 -7.58
C THR A 236 -18.24 3.24 -6.19
N ARG A 237 -19.23 3.41 -5.29
CA ARG A 237 -19.19 2.80 -3.96
C ARG A 237 -18.96 1.29 -4.03
N GLU A 238 -19.66 0.61 -4.91
CA GLU A 238 -19.57 -0.84 -5.13
C GLU A 238 -18.18 -1.25 -5.65
N ALA A 239 -17.56 -0.43 -6.51
CA ALA A 239 -16.21 -0.65 -7.00
C ALA A 239 -15.17 -0.51 -5.86
N PHE A 240 -15.32 0.44 -4.94
CA PHE A 240 -14.50 0.52 -3.73
C PHE A 240 -14.71 -0.68 -2.81
N GLU A 241 -15.93 -1.21 -2.69
CA GLU A 241 -16.17 -2.45 -1.95
C GLU A 241 -15.43 -3.63 -2.58
N ASN A 242 -15.44 -3.78 -3.91
CA ASN A 242 -14.65 -4.79 -4.61
C ASN A 242 -13.16 -4.65 -4.32
N ALA A 243 -12.63 -3.43 -4.34
CA ALA A 243 -11.24 -3.16 -3.99
C ALA A 243 -10.91 -3.61 -2.55
N MET A 244 -11.75 -3.26 -1.56
CA MET A 244 -11.58 -3.68 -0.17
C MET A 244 -11.64 -5.21 -0.02
N VAL A 245 -12.54 -5.88 -0.74
CA VAL A 245 -12.65 -7.36 -0.73
C VAL A 245 -11.35 -8.01 -1.17
N ILE A 246 -10.75 -7.53 -2.26
CA ILE A 246 -9.47 -8.05 -2.76
C ILE A 246 -8.34 -7.79 -1.75
N VAL A 247 -8.28 -6.61 -1.15
CA VAL A 247 -7.29 -6.30 -0.10
C VAL A 247 -7.39 -7.29 1.05
N MET A 248 -8.60 -7.60 1.52
CA MET A 248 -8.82 -8.56 2.62
C MET A 248 -8.47 -9.99 2.23
N ALA A 249 -8.89 -10.44 1.05
CA ALA A 249 -8.65 -11.80 0.58
C ALA A 249 -7.16 -12.09 0.34
N LEU A 250 -6.42 -11.11 -0.16
CA LEU A 250 -4.98 -11.26 -0.48
C LEU A 250 -4.04 -10.96 0.70
N GLY A 251 -4.54 -10.44 1.82
CA GLY A 251 -3.68 -10.07 2.95
C GLY A 251 -2.85 -8.81 2.71
N GLY A 252 -3.45 -7.81 2.06
CA GLY A 252 -2.78 -6.60 1.63
C GLY A 252 -2.32 -5.66 2.75
N SER A 253 -1.62 -4.61 2.35
CA SER A 253 -1.07 -3.59 3.25
C SER A 253 -2.15 -2.76 3.93
N THR A 254 -1.95 -2.41 5.20
CA THR A 254 -2.78 -1.45 5.95
C THR A 254 -2.80 -0.05 5.30
N ASN A 255 -1.76 0.30 4.52
CA ASN A 255 -1.71 1.55 3.77
C ASN A 255 -2.87 1.69 2.77
N ALA A 256 -3.47 0.58 2.32
CA ALA A 256 -4.65 0.60 1.46
C ALA A 256 -5.82 1.37 2.09
N VAL A 257 -5.94 1.39 3.41
CA VAL A 257 -6.97 2.17 4.12
C VAL A 257 -6.82 3.66 3.80
N LEU A 258 -5.61 4.22 3.98
CA LEU A 258 -5.33 5.63 3.65
C LEU A 258 -5.59 5.94 2.17
N HIS A 259 -5.14 5.04 1.30
CA HIS A 259 -5.16 5.28 -0.14
C HIS A 259 -6.56 5.17 -0.72
N LEU A 260 -7.34 4.17 -0.33
CA LEU A 260 -8.73 4.03 -0.80
C LEU A 260 -9.62 5.16 -0.26
N LEU A 261 -9.41 5.63 0.98
CA LEU A 261 -10.09 6.82 1.50
C LEU A 261 -9.80 8.06 0.64
N ALA A 262 -8.52 8.32 0.34
CA ALA A 262 -8.12 9.45 -0.49
C ALA A 262 -8.66 9.36 -1.92
N MET A 263 -8.64 8.18 -2.52
CA MET A 263 -9.19 7.93 -3.86
C MET A 263 -10.72 8.13 -3.87
N ALA A 264 -11.42 7.65 -2.84
CA ALA A 264 -12.87 7.81 -2.72
C ALA A 264 -13.27 9.30 -2.61
N ARG A 265 -12.52 10.09 -1.84
CA ARG A 265 -12.72 11.54 -1.73
C ARG A 265 -12.54 12.25 -3.07
N SER A 266 -11.55 11.84 -3.89
CA SER A 266 -11.31 12.44 -5.21
C SER A 266 -12.47 12.26 -6.21
N VAL A 267 -13.40 11.35 -5.92
CA VAL A 267 -14.60 11.09 -6.73
C VAL A 267 -15.92 11.32 -5.97
N ASP A 268 -15.85 11.96 -4.81
CA ASP A 268 -16.99 12.29 -3.94
C ASP A 268 -17.78 11.04 -3.47
N VAL A 269 -17.13 9.89 -3.35
CA VAL A 269 -17.71 8.67 -2.78
C VAL A 269 -17.48 8.66 -1.26
N PRO A 270 -18.54 8.63 -0.45
CA PRO A 270 -18.40 8.54 1.00
C PRO A 270 -17.82 7.18 1.39
N LEU A 271 -16.68 7.19 2.04
CA LEU A 271 -15.98 6.03 2.59
C LEU A 271 -15.35 6.40 3.92
N SER A 272 -15.45 5.51 4.90
CA SER A 272 -14.89 5.66 6.23
C SER A 272 -14.03 4.46 6.62
N ILE A 273 -13.24 4.57 7.68
CA ILE A 273 -12.48 3.43 8.21
C ILE A 273 -13.41 2.28 8.67
N ASP A 274 -14.62 2.57 9.13
CA ASP A 274 -15.57 1.57 9.59
C ASP A 274 -16.08 0.67 8.44
N ASP A 275 -16.04 1.16 7.20
CA ASP A 275 -16.36 0.36 6.02
C ASP A 275 -15.36 -0.78 5.80
N PHE A 276 -14.08 -0.52 6.11
CA PHE A 276 -13.03 -1.56 6.06
C PHE A 276 -13.30 -2.66 7.09
N GLN A 277 -13.77 -2.30 8.29
CA GLN A 277 -14.16 -3.30 9.27
C GLN A 277 -15.33 -4.13 8.80
N THR A 278 -16.35 -3.50 8.22
CA THR A 278 -17.53 -4.19 7.67
C THR A 278 -17.14 -5.22 6.61
N VAL A 279 -16.23 -4.86 5.71
CA VAL A 279 -15.72 -5.79 4.69
C VAL A 279 -14.84 -6.87 5.31
N SER A 280 -13.96 -6.50 6.25
CA SER A 280 -13.08 -7.44 6.96
C SER A 280 -13.87 -8.53 7.69
N ASP A 281 -15.02 -8.21 8.27
CA ASP A 281 -15.85 -9.16 9.00
C ASP A 281 -16.42 -10.29 8.13
N ARG A 282 -16.65 -10.02 6.85
CA ARG A 282 -17.28 -10.97 5.93
C ARG A 282 -16.33 -11.65 4.95
N VAL A 283 -15.15 -11.10 4.73
CA VAL A 283 -14.21 -11.60 3.72
C VAL A 283 -13.06 -12.35 4.38
N PRO A 284 -12.88 -13.65 4.10
CA PRO A 284 -11.78 -14.40 4.68
C PRO A 284 -10.42 -14.01 4.06
N PHE A 285 -9.35 -14.15 4.85
CA PHE A 285 -7.98 -14.04 4.38
C PHE A 285 -7.54 -15.38 3.78
N LEU A 286 -7.19 -15.38 2.49
CA LEU A 286 -7.00 -16.59 1.70
C LEU A 286 -5.57 -16.79 1.17
N ALA A 287 -4.89 -15.70 0.78
CA ALA A 287 -3.62 -15.83 0.05
C ALA A 287 -2.41 -15.96 0.97
N ASP A 288 -1.59 -16.99 0.77
CA ASP A 288 -0.35 -17.24 1.53
C ASP A 288 0.82 -16.44 0.97
N LEU A 289 0.60 -15.14 0.79
CA LEU A 289 1.57 -14.19 0.21
C LEU A 289 2.39 -13.51 1.29
N LYS A 290 3.67 -13.22 0.99
CA LYS A 290 4.52 -12.39 1.84
C LYS A 290 3.86 -11.02 2.09
N PRO A 291 4.05 -10.42 3.28
CA PRO A 291 4.98 -10.80 4.35
C PRO A 291 4.44 -11.87 5.30
N SER A 292 3.13 -12.13 5.32
CA SER A 292 2.48 -13.06 6.26
C SER A 292 2.55 -14.52 5.82
N GLY A 293 2.84 -14.76 4.55
CA GLY A 293 2.98 -16.06 3.92
C GLY A 293 4.32 -16.26 3.22
N LYS A 294 4.40 -17.30 2.38
CA LYS A 294 5.65 -17.74 1.75
C LYS A 294 5.80 -17.32 0.27
N TYR A 295 4.69 -17.06 -0.42
CA TYR A 295 4.68 -16.78 -1.86
C TYR A 295 4.80 -15.27 -2.17
N VAL A 296 5.13 -14.95 -3.42
CA VAL A 296 5.20 -13.58 -3.95
C VAL A 296 4.16 -13.38 -5.07
N GLN A 297 4.03 -12.15 -5.57
CA GLN A 297 3.05 -11.79 -6.59
C GLN A 297 3.24 -12.56 -7.92
N GLU A 298 4.48 -12.88 -8.29
CA GLU A 298 4.78 -13.71 -9.46
C GLU A 298 4.18 -15.10 -9.33
N ASP A 299 4.21 -15.70 -8.11
CA ASP A 299 3.57 -17.00 -7.86
C ASP A 299 2.06 -16.92 -8.03
N LEU A 300 1.43 -15.82 -7.56
CA LEU A 300 0.01 -15.57 -7.77
C LEU A 300 -0.31 -15.46 -9.28
N HIS A 301 0.53 -14.76 -10.06
CA HIS A 301 0.38 -14.67 -11.51
C HIS A 301 0.39 -16.06 -12.15
N HIS A 302 1.33 -16.91 -11.78
CA HIS A 302 1.50 -18.25 -12.34
C HIS A 302 0.33 -19.19 -12.04
N VAL A 303 -0.45 -18.96 -10.97
CA VAL A 303 -1.61 -19.80 -10.62
C VAL A 303 -2.95 -19.25 -11.12
N GLY A 304 -2.94 -18.12 -11.84
CA GLY A 304 -4.13 -17.54 -12.47
C GLY A 304 -4.29 -16.04 -12.26
N GLY A 305 -3.42 -15.42 -11.46
CA GLY A 305 -3.38 -13.98 -11.24
C GLY A 305 -4.58 -13.43 -10.46
N THR A 306 -4.65 -12.12 -10.39
CA THR A 306 -5.77 -11.42 -9.74
C THR A 306 -7.12 -11.74 -10.37
N PRO A 307 -7.27 -11.91 -11.70
CA PRO A 307 -8.55 -12.33 -12.29
C PRO A 307 -9.07 -13.67 -11.78
N ALA A 308 -8.20 -14.67 -11.54
CA ALA A 308 -8.64 -15.94 -10.98
C ALA A 308 -9.15 -15.80 -9.54
N VAL A 309 -8.50 -14.97 -8.72
CA VAL A 309 -8.99 -14.61 -7.38
C VAL A 309 -10.35 -13.92 -7.47
N MET A 310 -10.48 -12.93 -8.34
CA MET A 310 -11.73 -12.21 -8.55
C MET A 310 -12.86 -13.14 -9.02
N LYS A 311 -12.56 -14.03 -9.98
CA LYS A 311 -13.53 -15.03 -10.49
C LYS A 311 -14.02 -15.94 -9.36
N TYR A 312 -13.10 -16.43 -8.53
CA TYR A 312 -13.42 -17.26 -7.38
C TYR A 312 -14.30 -16.52 -6.38
N LEU A 313 -13.92 -15.30 -5.99
CA LEU A 313 -14.68 -14.49 -5.04
C LEU A 313 -16.05 -14.03 -5.59
N LEU A 314 -16.14 -13.80 -6.90
CA LEU A 314 -17.40 -13.46 -7.57
C LEU A 314 -18.38 -14.64 -7.53
N ALA A 315 -17.91 -15.86 -7.83
CA ALA A 315 -18.72 -17.07 -7.78
C ALA A 315 -19.30 -17.35 -6.39
N GLU A 316 -18.57 -16.97 -5.34
CA GLU A 316 -18.96 -17.11 -3.93
C GLU A 316 -19.72 -15.89 -3.37
N GLY A 317 -20.03 -14.90 -4.22
CA GLY A 317 -20.86 -13.75 -3.86
C GLY A 317 -20.17 -12.64 -3.06
N PHE A 318 -18.83 -12.63 -3.00
CA PHE A 318 -18.08 -11.58 -2.30
C PHE A 318 -17.89 -10.31 -3.13
N LEU A 319 -17.89 -10.41 -4.47
CA LEU A 319 -17.71 -9.28 -5.38
C LEU A 319 -19.03 -8.85 -6.04
N LYS A 320 -19.12 -7.58 -6.40
CA LYS A 320 -20.19 -6.98 -7.22
C LYS A 320 -19.81 -7.11 -8.69
N GLY A 321 -20.46 -8.02 -9.40
CA GLY A 321 -20.12 -8.35 -10.78
C GLY A 321 -20.60 -7.36 -11.83
N ASP A 322 -21.55 -6.52 -11.51
CA ASP A 322 -22.18 -5.52 -12.40
C ASP A 322 -21.44 -4.19 -12.48
N CYS A 323 -20.37 -4.01 -11.69
CA CYS A 323 -19.51 -2.83 -11.76
C CYS A 323 -18.85 -2.68 -13.13
N LEU A 324 -18.95 -1.48 -13.72
CA LEU A 324 -18.33 -1.13 -15.00
C LEU A 324 -16.81 -1.06 -14.86
N THR A 325 -16.09 -1.38 -15.93
CA THR A 325 -14.63 -1.34 -15.98
C THR A 325 -14.10 -0.59 -17.20
N VAL A 326 -12.79 -0.36 -17.23
CA VAL A 326 -12.08 0.29 -18.36
C VAL A 326 -12.12 -0.50 -19.67
N THR A 327 -12.58 -1.75 -19.66
CA THR A 327 -12.83 -2.51 -20.89
C THR A 327 -14.18 -2.16 -21.55
N GLY A 328 -14.99 -1.32 -20.90
CA GLY A 328 -16.37 -1.05 -21.31
C GLY A 328 -17.34 -2.21 -21.05
N LYS A 329 -16.88 -3.23 -20.33
CA LYS A 329 -17.63 -4.38 -19.84
C LYS A 329 -17.71 -4.34 -18.32
N THR A 330 -18.62 -5.10 -17.75
CA THR A 330 -18.68 -5.30 -16.30
C THR A 330 -17.60 -6.24 -15.80
N VAL A 331 -17.38 -6.28 -14.49
CA VAL A 331 -16.47 -7.23 -13.83
C VAL A 331 -16.86 -8.67 -14.18
N ALA A 332 -18.15 -9.02 -14.07
CA ALA A 332 -18.62 -10.37 -14.40
C ALA A 332 -18.38 -10.75 -15.86
N GLU A 333 -18.65 -9.84 -16.80
CA GLU A 333 -18.40 -10.06 -18.23
C GLU A 333 -16.91 -10.26 -18.54
N ASN A 334 -16.02 -9.51 -17.90
CA ASN A 334 -14.59 -9.70 -18.06
C ASN A 334 -14.11 -11.07 -17.55
N LEU A 335 -14.65 -11.51 -16.42
CA LEU A 335 -14.21 -12.75 -15.77
C LEU A 335 -14.83 -14.02 -16.37
N ALA A 336 -15.93 -13.90 -17.13
CA ALA A 336 -16.68 -15.05 -17.66
C ALA A 336 -15.77 -15.98 -18.48
N ASP A 337 -15.01 -15.43 -19.41
CA ASP A 337 -14.17 -16.16 -20.36
C ASP A 337 -12.73 -16.40 -19.87
N LEU A 338 -12.34 -15.81 -18.73
CA LEU A 338 -11.00 -15.99 -18.18
C LEU A 338 -10.89 -17.32 -17.41
N PRO A 339 -9.71 -17.96 -17.41
CA PRO A 339 -9.49 -19.17 -16.63
C PRO A 339 -9.59 -18.90 -15.12
N GLY A 340 -9.96 -19.93 -14.36
CA GLY A 340 -9.84 -19.94 -12.91
C GLY A 340 -8.42 -20.30 -12.47
N PHE A 341 -8.28 -20.67 -11.20
CA PHE A 341 -7.00 -21.14 -10.67
C PHE A 341 -6.48 -22.38 -11.37
N LYS A 342 -5.16 -22.50 -11.48
CA LYS A 342 -4.51 -23.76 -11.87
C LYS A 342 -4.84 -24.85 -10.85
N GLU A 343 -5.07 -26.04 -11.35
CA GLU A 343 -5.31 -27.23 -10.52
C GLU A 343 -4.10 -27.53 -9.63
N GLY A 344 -4.37 -27.84 -8.35
CA GLY A 344 -3.34 -28.20 -7.37
C GLY A 344 -2.52 -27.02 -6.83
N GLN A 345 -2.89 -25.76 -7.11
CA GLN A 345 -2.23 -24.59 -6.53
C GLN A 345 -2.48 -24.49 -5.02
N ASP A 346 -1.54 -23.93 -4.27
CA ASP A 346 -1.59 -23.71 -2.83
C ASP A 346 -1.26 -22.25 -2.39
N VAL A 347 -1.18 -21.35 -3.37
CA VAL A 347 -0.96 -19.90 -3.12
C VAL A 347 -2.20 -19.26 -2.50
N VAL A 348 -3.38 -19.63 -2.99
CA VAL A 348 -4.66 -19.14 -2.49
C VAL A 348 -5.45 -20.31 -1.90
N HIS A 349 -5.70 -20.23 -0.60
CA HIS A 349 -6.45 -21.25 0.14
C HIS A 349 -7.93 -21.25 -0.24
N PRO A 350 -8.60 -22.40 -0.22
CA PRO A 350 -10.03 -22.47 -0.47
C PRO A 350 -10.84 -21.89 0.71
N LEU A 351 -12.06 -21.47 0.44
CA LEU A 351 -12.94 -20.82 1.42
C LEU A 351 -13.34 -21.71 2.60
N ASP A 352 -13.34 -23.03 2.42
CA ASP A 352 -13.60 -24.01 3.50
C ASP A 352 -12.39 -24.20 4.42
N LYS A 353 -11.18 -23.75 3.98
CA LYS A 353 -9.95 -23.80 4.76
C LYS A 353 -9.13 -22.50 4.62
N PRO A 354 -9.68 -21.35 4.99
CA PRO A 354 -8.98 -20.07 4.87
C PRO A 354 -7.82 -19.98 5.86
N ILE A 355 -6.87 -19.08 5.61
CA ILE A 355 -5.82 -18.72 6.59
C ILE A 355 -6.48 -18.12 7.84
N LYS A 356 -7.46 -17.23 7.64
CA LYS A 356 -8.30 -16.65 8.69
C LYS A 356 -9.73 -16.48 8.16
N LYS A 357 -10.73 -16.76 8.99
CA LYS A 357 -12.16 -16.69 8.60
C LYS A 357 -12.66 -15.27 8.29
N THR A 358 -11.93 -14.26 8.74
CA THR A 358 -12.20 -12.84 8.50
C THR A 358 -10.97 -12.18 7.91
N GLY A 359 -11.09 -10.94 7.44
CA GLY A 359 -9.96 -10.16 6.94
C GLY A 359 -8.89 -9.91 8.00
N HIS A 360 -7.70 -9.60 7.55
CA HIS A 360 -6.54 -9.35 8.41
C HIS A 360 -6.44 -7.89 8.88
N ILE A 361 -7.12 -6.94 8.22
CA ILE A 361 -7.21 -5.54 8.67
C ILE A 361 -8.35 -5.43 9.68
N GLN A 362 -8.04 -4.87 10.83
CA GLN A 362 -8.98 -4.62 11.91
C GLN A 362 -8.93 -3.14 12.31
N ILE A 363 -10.09 -2.54 12.49
CA ILE A 363 -10.21 -1.18 13.00
C ILE A 363 -10.44 -1.25 14.50
N LEU A 364 -9.49 -0.69 15.26
CA LEU A 364 -9.57 -0.69 16.73
C LEU A 364 -9.85 0.73 17.22
N LYS A 365 -10.76 0.84 18.18
CA LYS A 365 -11.10 2.10 18.86
C LYS A 365 -10.98 1.94 20.36
N GLY A 366 -10.84 3.03 21.08
CA GLY A 366 -10.73 3.02 22.54
C GLY A 366 -10.14 4.32 23.07
N ASN A 367 -9.75 4.32 24.34
CA ASN A 367 -9.22 5.53 24.96
C ASN A 367 -7.86 5.96 24.40
N LEU A 368 -7.13 5.06 23.70
CA LEU A 368 -5.89 5.41 22.98
C LEU A 368 -6.14 5.87 21.54
N ALA A 369 -7.22 5.44 20.92
CA ALA A 369 -7.56 5.73 19.53
C ALA A 369 -9.06 6.07 19.41
N PRO A 370 -9.53 7.19 19.96
CA PRO A 370 -10.96 7.53 19.95
C PRO A 370 -11.51 7.74 18.53
N GLU A 371 -10.70 8.16 17.58
CA GLU A 371 -11.07 8.33 16.16
C GLU A 371 -10.69 7.11 15.32
N GLY A 372 -10.01 6.12 15.90
CA GLY A 372 -9.66 4.85 15.30
C GLY A 372 -8.18 4.62 15.09
N SER A 373 -7.88 3.38 14.76
CA SER A 373 -6.55 2.88 14.39
C SER A 373 -6.70 1.70 13.45
N VAL A 374 -5.62 1.33 12.77
CA VAL A 374 -5.60 0.22 11.81
C VAL A 374 -4.60 -0.82 12.30
N ALA A 375 -5.09 -2.02 12.58
CA ALA A 375 -4.29 -3.15 12.98
C ALA A 375 -4.18 -4.19 11.86
N LYS A 376 -3.02 -4.83 11.76
CA LYS A 376 -2.81 -5.99 10.89
C LYS A 376 -2.79 -7.25 11.76
N ILE A 377 -3.88 -8.01 11.75
CA ILE A 377 -4.07 -9.21 12.58
C ILE A 377 -4.31 -10.42 11.67
N THR A 378 -3.26 -11.20 11.44
CA THR A 378 -3.33 -12.39 10.58
C THR A 378 -3.83 -13.63 11.32
N GLY A 379 -3.85 -13.58 12.65
CA GLY A 379 -4.23 -14.68 13.54
C GLY A 379 -3.05 -15.57 13.98
N LYS A 380 -1.87 -15.39 13.38
CA LYS A 380 -0.65 -16.14 13.75
C LYS A 380 -0.04 -15.61 15.06
N GLU A 381 -0.24 -14.32 15.35
CA GLU A 381 0.24 -13.58 16.52
C GLU A 381 -0.73 -13.60 17.72
N GLY A 382 -1.91 -14.17 17.54
CA GLY A 382 -3.01 -14.09 18.51
C GLY A 382 -3.97 -12.93 18.23
N LEU A 383 -5.00 -12.78 19.09
CA LEU A 383 -6.04 -11.75 18.93
C LEU A 383 -6.00 -10.70 20.05
N VAL A 384 -5.37 -11.01 21.18
CA VAL A 384 -5.29 -10.11 22.35
C VAL A 384 -3.84 -10.04 22.82
N PHE A 385 -3.36 -8.82 23.04
CA PHE A 385 -2.07 -8.55 23.64
C PHE A 385 -2.22 -7.54 24.77
N THR A 386 -1.71 -7.88 25.96
CA THR A 386 -1.65 -6.96 27.11
C THR A 386 -0.21 -6.90 27.60
N GLY A 387 0.31 -5.68 27.71
CA GLY A 387 1.70 -5.46 28.09
C GLY A 387 1.95 -4.11 28.73
N THR A 388 3.21 -3.84 28.99
CA THR A 388 3.68 -2.58 29.58
C THR A 388 4.19 -1.65 28.49
N ALA A 389 3.71 -0.42 28.46
CA ALA A 389 4.15 0.59 27.50
C ALA A 389 5.66 0.89 27.64
N ASN A 390 6.36 0.87 26.53
CA ASN A 390 7.73 1.35 26.37
C ASN A 390 7.68 2.40 25.25
N VAL A 391 7.77 3.70 25.63
CA VAL A 391 7.40 4.84 24.78
C VAL A 391 8.63 5.51 24.21
N PHE A 392 8.60 5.78 22.91
CA PHE A 392 9.66 6.45 22.14
C PHE A 392 9.07 7.58 21.30
N ASP A 393 9.77 8.71 21.22
CA ASP A 393 9.32 9.90 20.48
C ASP A 393 9.85 9.92 19.03
N SER A 394 10.57 8.87 18.62
CA SER A 394 11.00 8.65 17.24
C SER A 394 11.37 7.19 16.97
N GLU A 395 11.47 6.83 15.69
CA GLU A 395 11.97 5.53 15.22
C GLU A 395 13.41 5.27 15.69
N GLU A 396 14.27 6.30 15.62
CA GLU A 396 15.68 6.23 16.00
C GLU A 396 15.87 5.92 17.49
N GLU A 397 15.05 6.53 18.36
CA GLU A 397 15.10 6.25 19.81
C GLU A 397 14.73 4.79 20.09
N MET A 398 13.73 4.27 19.40
CA MET A 398 13.34 2.85 19.54
C MET A 398 14.43 1.90 19.08
N LEU A 399 15.06 2.16 17.92
CA LEU A 399 16.15 1.33 17.39
C LEU A 399 17.37 1.36 18.32
N ALA A 400 17.74 2.53 18.85
CA ALA A 400 18.80 2.65 19.84
C ALA A 400 18.49 1.87 21.14
N ALA A 401 17.23 1.83 21.56
CA ALA A 401 16.82 1.04 22.72
C ALA A 401 16.91 -0.47 22.45
N LEU A 402 16.61 -0.91 21.23
CA LEU A 402 16.76 -2.31 20.82
C LEU A 402 18.23 -2.75 20.84
N GLU A 403 19.14 -1.94 20.26
CA GLU A 403 20.59 -2.17 20.27
C GLU A 403 21.13 -2.26 21.71
N GLN A 404 20.60 -1.42 22.61
CA GLN A 404 20.97 -1.41 24.03
C GLN A 404 20.28 -2.51 24.85
N LYS A 405 19.50 -3.40 24.19
CA LYS A 405 18.74 -4.50 24.84
C LYS A 405 17.77 -4.01 25.92
N LYS A 406 17.14 -2.86 25.69
CA LYS A 406 16.12 -2.25 26.58
C LYS A 406 14.69 -2.63 26.23
N ILE A 407 14.49 -3.43 25.18
CA ILE A 407 13.18 -3.98 24.78
C ILE A 407 13.05 -5.36 25.43
N ASN A 408 11.96 -5.57 26.15
CA ASN A 408 11.72 -6.80 26.90
C ASN A 408 10.48 -7.52 26.37
N LYS A 409 10.41 -8.82 26.61
CA LYS A 409 9.19 -9.60 26.37
C LYS A 409 8.04 -9.03 27.21
N GLY A 410 6.87 -8.87 26.58
CA GLY A 410 5.70 -8.26 27.19
C GLY A 410 5.62 -6.74 27.04
N ASP A 411 6.59 -6.11 26.37
CA ASP A 411 6.52 -4.68 26.08
C ASP A 411 5.48 -4.40 24.99
N VAL A 412 4.76 -3.28 25.17
CA VAL A 412 4.04 -2.60 24.11
C VAL A 412 4.87 -1.39 23.69
N ILE A 413 5.55 -1.53 22.57
CA ILE A 413 6.42 -0.50 22.01
C ILE A 413 5.54 0.56 21.37
N ILE A 414 5.65 1.81 21.81
CA ILE A 414 4.90 2.94 21.29
C ILE A 414 5.88 3.92 20.65
N ILE A 415 5.76 4.10 19.33
CA ILE A 415 6.52 5.11 18.57
C ILE A 415 5.54 6.21 18.18
N ARG A 416 5.75 7.42 18.68
CA ARG A 416 4.81 8.54 18.51
C ARG A 416 5.48 9.76 17.88
N TYR A 417 4.68 10.76 17.50
CA TYR A 417 5.09 11.92 16.70
C TYR A 417 5.58 11.55 15.31
N GLU A 418 5.03 10.44 14.78
CA GLU A 418 5.24 9.96 13.41
C GLU A 418 3.94 10.00 12.57
N GLY A 419 2.92 10.67 13.09
CA GLY A 419 1.67 10.94 12.38
C GLY A 419 1.80 11.96 11.24
N PRO A 420 0.69 12.29 10.56
CA PRO A 420 0.70 13.17 9.38
C PRO A 420 1.38 14.53 9.59
N LYS A 421 1.22 15.13 10.75
CA LYS A 421 1.79 16.44 11.10
C LYS A 421 3.05 16.33 11.94
N GLY A 422 3.10 15.41 12.88
CA GLY A 422 4.21 15.24 13.82
C GLY A 422 5.46 14.64 13.17
N GLY A 423 5.29 13.58 12.40
CA GLY A 423 6.26 13.09 11.45
C GLY A 423 5.79 13.51 10.05
N PRO A 424 6.12 14.70 9.54
CA PRO A 424 5.46 15.23 8.36
C PRO A 424 5.59 14.25 7.18
N GLY A 425 4.44 13.96 6.55
CA GLY A 425 4.37 12.89 5.56
C GLY A 425 4.14 11.49 6.13
N MET A 426 3.93 11.36 7.46
CA MET A 426 3.60 10.09 8.11
C MET A 426 4.59 8.98 7.71
N PRO A 427 5.89 9.10 8.09
CA PRO A 427 6.95 8.20 7.62
C PRO A 427 6.58 6.74 7.82
N GLU A 428 6.82 5.94 6.80
CA GLU A 428 6.55 4.50 6.85
C GLU A 428 7.70 3.76 7.51
N MET A 429 7.41 3.00 8.55
CA MET A 429 8.41 2.27 9.32
C MET A 429 8.41 0.79 8.95
N LEU A 430 9.55 0.28 8.50
CA LEU A 430 9.82 -1.14 8.30
C LEU A 430 10.97 -1.61 9.20
N THR A 431 11.96 -0.77 9.42
CA THR A 431 13.16 -1.11 10.20
C THR A 431 12.82 -1.57 11.62
N PRO A 432 11.95 -0.89 12.40
CA PRO A 432 11.59 -1.33 13.74
C PRO A 432 10.97 -2.72 13.76
N THR A 433 10.00 -2.98 12.89
CA THR A 433 9.30 -4.27 12.83
C THR A 433 10.23 -5.39 12.38
N SER A 434 11.06 -5.14 11.38
CA SER A 434 12.04 -6.11 10.86
C SER A 434 13.16 -6.39 11.87
N ALA A 435 13.65 -5.37 12.57
CA ALA A 435 14.68 -5.53 13.60
C ALA A 435 14.17 -6.33 14.82
N ILE A 436 12.93 -6.07 15.25
CA ILE A 436 12.24 -6.83 16.31
C ILE A 436 12.08 -8.30 15.89
N MET A 437 11.67 -8.56 14.66
CA MET A 437 11.53 -9.92 14.12
C MET A 437 12.88 -10.64 14.06
N GLY A 438 13.90 -9.96 13.51
CA GLY A 438 15.27 -10.50 13.44
C GLY A 438 15.88 -10.76 14.81
N ALA A 439 15.56 -9.96 15.82
CA ALA A 439 15.97 -10.16 17.22
C ALA A 439 15.20 -11.28 17.93
N GLY A 440 14.24 -11.94 17.27
CA GLY A 440 13.46 -13.03 17.85
C GLY A 440 12.36 -12.60 18.85
N LEU A 441 12.00 -11.30 18.85
CA LEU A 441 11.00 -10.74 19.78
C LEU A 441 9.61 -10.58 19.16
N GLY A 442 9.43 -10.92 17.89
CA GLY A 442 8.23 -10.61 17.11
C GLY A 442 6.91 -11.18 17.66
N SER A 443 6.95 -12.29 18.39
CA SER A 443 5.78 -12.88 19.06
C SER A 443 5.60 -12.41 20.52
N ASP A 444 6.59 -11.72 21.08
CA ASP A 444 6.66 -11.40 22.50
C ASP A 444 6.35 -9.93 22.81
N VAL A 445 6.22 -9.09 21.79
CA VAL A 445 5.93 -7.65 21.92
C VAL A 445 4.83 -7.21 20.95
N ALA A 446 4.17 -6.10 21.26
CA ALA A 446 3.30 -5.38 20.33
C ALA A 446 3.91 -4.03 19.95
N LEU A 447 3.65 -3.54 18.74
CA LEU A 447 4.10 -2.24 18.26
C LEU A 447 2.90 -1.35 17.91
N MET A 448 2.95 -0.10 18.33
CA MET A 448 1.89 0.89 18.13
C MET A 448 2.49 2.22 17.67
N THR A 449 1.77 2.93 16.81
CA THR A 449 2.21 4.24 16.32
C THR A 449 1.03 5.10 15.83
N ASP A 450 1.17 6.42 15.95
CA ASP A 450 0.34 7.39 15.23
C ASP A 450 0.78 7.59 13.78
N GLY A 451 1.97 7.08 13.44
CA GLY A 451 2.46 6.91 12.08
C GLY A 451 1.91 5.64 11.43
N ARG A 452 2.71 5.04 10.56
CA ARG A 452 2.34 3.79 9.86
C ARG A 452 3.52 2.83 9.77
N PHE A 453 3.18 1.55 9.70
CA PHE A 453 4.15 0.51 9.42
C PHE A 453 4.07 0.10 7.94
N SER A 454 5.20 -0.32 7.38
CA SER A 454 5.27 -0.81 6.01
C SER A 454 4.34 -2.00 5.78
N GLY A 455 3.83 -2.14 4.55
CA GLY A 455 3.13 -3.33 4.10
C GLY A 455 3.93 -4.63 4.26
N GLY A 456 5.27 -4.53 4.32
CA GLY A 456 6.18 -5.63 4.63
C GLY A 456 6.25 -6.01 6.11
N SER A 457 5.63 -5.25 7.01
CA SER A 457 5.63 -5.52 8.44
C SER A 457 4.69 -6.67 8.82
N HIS A 458 5.06 -7.43 9.85
CA HIS A 458 4.26 -8.50 10.43
C HIS A 458 4.51 -8.58 11.95
N GLY A 459 3.65 -9.30 12.67
CA GLY A 459 3.60 -9.32 14.13
C GLY A 459 2.35 -8.58 14.65
N PHE A 460 2.27 -8.33 15.94
CA PHE A 460 1.14 -7.62 16.57
C PHE A 460 1.31 -6.10 16.39
N ILE A 461 0.73 -5.55 15.32
CA ILE A 461 1.05 -4.22 14.82
C ILE A 461 -0.22 -3.37 14.70
N VAL A 462 -0.20 -2.17 15.31
CA VAL A 462 -1.27 -1.17 15.23
C VAL A 462 -0.69 0.16 14.81
N GLY A 463 -1.13 0.68 13.68
CA GLY A 463 -0.77 2.00 13.19
C GLY A 463 -1.96 2.92 13.01
N HIS A 464 -1.71 4.11 12.43
CA HIS A 464 -2.74 5.09 12.12
C HIS A 464 -3.57 5.50 13.35
N ILE A 465 -2.97 5.51 14.54
CA ILE A 465 -3.68 5.88 15.78
C ILE A 465 -4.07 7.35 15.70
N THR A 466 -5.37 7.60 15.79
CA THR A 466 -5.95 8.96 15.71
C THR A 466 -6.80 9.30 16.92
N PRO A 467 -6.70 10.58 17.40
CA PRO A 467 -5.83 11.68 16.94
C PRO A 467 -4.34 11.40 17.15
N GLU A 468 -3.48 11.94 16.25
CA GLU A 468 -2.03 11.80 16.37
C GLU A 468 -1.44 12.55 17.59
N ALA A 469 -0.23 12.19 18.00
CA ALA A 469 0.43 12.80 19.16
C ALA A 469 0.66 14.30 18.98
N GLN A 470 1.02 14.77 17.80
CA GLN A 470 1.24 16.19 17.49
C GLN A 470 0.00 17.05 17.72
N GLU A 471 -1.19 16.50 17.52
CA GLU A 471 -2.48 17.13 17.78
C GLU A 471 -2.95 16.91 19.24
N GLY A 472 -2.09 16.35 20.09
CA GLY A 472 -2.41 16.03 21.47
C GLY A 472 -3.35 14.84 21.64
N GLY A 473 -3.36 13.90 20.69
CA GLY A 473 -4.08 12.63 20.84
C GLY A 473 -3.66 11.88 22.12
N PRO A 474 -4.47 10.95 22.63
CA PRO A 474 -4.15 10.22 23.86
C PRO A 474 -2.79 9.50 23.82
N ILE A 475 -2.33 9.09 22.64
CA ILE A 475 -1.00 8.47 22.46
C ILE A 475 0.15 9.41 22.91
N ALA A 476 -0.01 10.74 22.80
CA ALA A 476 0.95 11.72 23.31
C ALA A 476 1.06 11.71 24.85
N LEU A 477 0.03 11.20 25.52
CA LEU A 477 -0.11 11.27 26.97
C LEU A 477 0.27 9.97 27.68
N VAL A 478 0.50 8.89 26.92
CA VAL A 478 0.96 7.60 27.45
C VAL A 478 2.38 7.75 27.98
N LYS A 479 2.65 7.10 29.11
CA LYS A 479 3.98 7.04 29.73
C LYS A 479 4.52 5.64 29.73
N THR A 480 5.83 5.50 29.66
CA THR A 480 6.50 4.22 29.90
C THR A 480 6.09 3.70 31.29
N GLY A 481 5.66 2.44 31.34
CA GLY A 481 5.12 1.79 32.52
C GLY A 481 3.59 1.70 32.56
N ASP A 482 2.84 2.45 31.73
CA ASP A 482 1.39 2.30 31.62
C ASP A 482 1.04 0.91 31.08
N LYS A 483 -0.06 0.33 31.55
CA LYS A 483 -0.55 -0.94 31.02
C LYS A 483 -1.42 -0.70 29.80
N ILE A 484 -1.13 -1.41 28.72
CA ILE A 484 -1.83 -1.29 27.44
C ILE A 484 -2.45 -2.63 27.07
N THR A 485 -3.68 -2.59 26.58
CA THR A 485 -4.38 -3.75 26.00
C THR A 485 -4.79 -3.45 24.58
N VAL A 486 -4.40 -4.34 23.68
CA VAL A 486 -4.88 -4.42 22.28
C VAL A 486 -5.73 -5.68 22.19
N ASP A 487 -6.99 -5.52 21.90
CA ASP A 487 -7.96 -6.60 21.80
C ASP A 487 -8.64 -6.53 20.42
N ALA A 488 -8.12 -7.32 19.48
CA ALA A 488 -8.65 -7.40 18.13
C ALA A 488 -9.98 -8.18 18.08
N GLU A 489 -10.27 -9.02 19.08
CA GLU A 489 -11.53 -9.76 19.16
C GLU A 489 -12.69 -8.81 19.48
N ASN A 490 -12.49 -7.92 20.46
CA ASN A 490 -13.46 -6.89 20.84
C ASN A 490 -13.24 -5.53 20.14
N ARG A 491 -12.22 -5.42 19.28
CA ARG A 491 -11.87 -4.20 18.51
C ARG A 491 -11.53 -3.01 19.37
N VAL A 492 -10.78 -3.24 20.43
CA VAL A 492 -10.48 -2.25 21.47
C VAL A 492 -8.97 -2.06 21.61
N ILE A 493 -8.59 -0.80 21.81
CA ILE A 493 -7.22 -0.40 22.15
C ILE A 493 -7.25 0.60 23.29
N ASN A 494 -6.78 0.17 24.48
CA ASN A 494 -6.88 0.94 25.70
C ASN A 494 -5.57 0.99 26.50
N ALA A 495 -5.35 2.13 27.14
CA ALA A 495 -4.46 2.26 28.28
C ALA A 495 -5.27 2.16 29.59
N ASP A 496 -4.71 1.46 30.58
CA ASP A 496 -5.25 1.41 31.95
C ASP A 496 -4.86 2.70 32.70
N VAL A 497 -5.40 3.81 32.20
CA VAL A 497 -5.21 5.20 32.71
C VAL A 497 -6.59 5.82 32.84
N THR A 498 -6.88 6.38 34.00
CA THR A 498 -8.19 6.99 34.23
C THR A 498 -8.40 8.27 33.41
N ALA A 499 -9.64 8.65 33.18
CA ALA A 499 -9.98 9.87 32.44
C ALA A 499 -9.43 11.12 33.14
N GLU A 500 -9.43 11.13 34.49
CA GLU A 500 -8.90 12.22 35.31
C GLU A 500 -7.37 12.34 35.14
N GLU A 501 -6.66 11.22 35.11
CA GLU A 501 -5.22 11.22 34.89
C GLU A 501 -4.87 11.65 33.46
N PHE A 502 -5.59 11.17 32.44
CA PHE A 502 -5.42 11.67 31.07
C PHE A 502 -5.67 13.18 30.98
N ALA A 503 -6.68 13.72 31.69
CA ALA A 503 -6.94 15.16 31.72
C ALA A 503 -5.79 15.93 32.37
N GLN A 504 -5.21 15.42 33.48
CA GLN A 504 -4.03 16.01 34.12
C GLN A 504 -2.81 15.99 33.22
N ARG A 505 -2.52 14.85 32.56
CA ARG A 505 -1.41 14.70 31.60
C ARG A 505 -1.58 15.66 30.42
N ARG A 506 -2.81 15.83 29.92
CA ARG A 506 -3.14 16.78 28.85
C ARG A 506 -2.90 18.24 29.28
N ALA A 507 -3.29 18.61 30.48
CA ALA A 507 -3.06 19.95 31.00
C ALA A 507 -1.57 20.31 31.10
N ALA A 508 -0.71 19.33 31.30
CA ALA A 508 0.75 19.48 31.37
C ALA A 508 1.46 19.33 30.02
N TRP A 509 0.76 18.81 28.98
CA TRP A 509 1.34 18.55 27.68
C TRP A 509 1.44 19.81 26.84
N ASN A 510 2.55 19.97 26.13
CA ASN A 510 2.77 21.01 25.14
C ASN A 510 3.17 20.37 23.81
N ALA A 511 2.56 20.84 22.72
CA ALA A 511 2.91 20.36 21.40
C ALA A 511 4.39 20.64 21.07
N PRO A 512 5.15 19.64 20.62
CA PRO A 512 6.49 19.89 20.10
C PRO A 512 6.42 20.81 18.87
N ALA A 513 7.53 21.48 18.58
CA ALA A 513 7.65 22.24 17.34
C ALA A 513 7.54 21.30 16.12
N TYR A 514 6.95 21.80 15.03
CA TYR A 514 6.93 21.02 13.79
C TYR A 514 8.34 20.76 13.26
N LYS A 515 8.58 19.55 12.76
CA LYS A 515 9.86 19.14 12.18
C LYS A 515 10.21 19.92 10.88
N ALA A 516 9.23 20.58 10.25
CA ALA A 516 9.43 21.42 9.07
C ALA A 516 8.75 22.78 9.24
N THR A 517 9.45 23.88 8.85
CA THR A 517 8.96 25.25 8.96
C THR A 517 8.82 25.95 7.61
N ARG A 518 9.19 25.30 6.50
CA ARG A 518 9.10 25.79 5.11
C ARG A 518 9.14 24.64 4.12
N GLY A 519 8.86 24.93 2.86
CA GLY A 519 8.95 23.98 1.76
C GLY A 519 7.72 23.06 1.69
N THR A 520 7.87 21.93 1.01
CA THR A 520 6.77 21.03 0.68
C THR A 520 6.22 20.31 1.92
N LEU A 521 7.08 19.91 2.86
CA LEU A 521 6.65 19.29 4.12
C LEU A 521 5.85 20.26 5.00
N TYR A 522 6.23 21.54 5.03
CA TYR A 522 5.46 22.54 5.77
C TYR A 522 4.08 22.78 5.15
N LYS A 523 3.99 22.86 3.82
CA LYS A 523 2.70 22.93 3.11
C LYS A 523 1.82 21.72 3.45
N TYR A 524 2.42 20.54 3.49
CA TYR A 524 1.73 19.31 3.87
C TYR A 524 1.17 19.39 5.30
N ILE A 525 2.00 19.75 6.29
CA ILE A 525 1.56 19.92 7.69
C ILE A 525 0.35 20.85 7.79
N LYS A 526 0.31 21.93 6.99
CA LYS A 526 -0.75 22.92 7.04
C LYS A 526 -2.09 22.45 6.48
N ASN A 527 -2.05 21.52 5.52
CA ASN A 527 -3.24 21.12 4.77
C ASN A 527 -3.71 19.69 5.10
N VAL A 528 -2.81 18.82 5.58
CA VAL A 528 -3.12 17.40 5.75
C VAL A 528 -4.22 17.18 6.80
N LYS A 529 -5.18 16.33 6.42
CA LYS A 529 -6.20 15.77 7.32
C LYS A 529 -5.66 14.58 8.11
N SER A 530 -6.44 14.09 9.06
CA SER A 530 -6.06 12.94 9.88
C SER A 530 -5.90 11.65 9.06
N ALA A 531 -5.25 10.64 9.65
CA ALA A 531 -5.12 9.33 9.02
C ALA A 531 -6.47 8.63 8.84
N SER A 532 -7.43 8.83 9.74
CA SER A 532 -8.80 8.31 9.61
C SER A 532 -9.59 8.95 8.45
N GLU A 533 -9.08 10.05 7.91
CA GLU A 533 -9.61 10.76 6.73
C GLU A 533 -8.75 10.56 5.47
N GLY A 534 -7.76 9.66 5.50
CA GLY A 534 -6.91 9.32 4.36
C GLY A 534 -5.74 10.26 4.12
N CYS A 535 -5.41 11.14 5.05
CA CYS A 535 -4.30 12.11 4.92
C CYS A 535 -4.37 12.94 3.64
N VAL A 536 -5.56 13.36 3.22
CA VAL A 536 -5.74 14.24 2.05
C VAL A 536 -5.30 15.67 2.35
N THR A 537 -4.97 16.45 1.30
CA THR A 537 -4.40 17.80 1.43
C THR A 537 -5.19 18.89 0.70
N ASP A 538 -6.28 18.55 0.08
CA ASP A 538 -7.08 19.40 -0.83
C ASP A 538 -8.49 19.71 -0.29
N GLU A 539 -8.72 19.54 1.02
CA GLU A 539 -9.99 19.84 1.70
C GLU A 539 -9.82 20.84 2.86
#